data_cdbfdf9c6c5686cee61fd3c81701a89a
#
_entry.id   cdbfdf9c6c5686cee61fd3c81701a89a
#
_cell.length_a   1.000
_cell.length_b   1.000
_cell.length_c   1.000
_cell.angle_alpha   90.00
_cell.angle_beta   90.00
_cell.angle_gamma   90.00
#
_symmetry.space_group_name_H-M   'P 1'
#
loop_
_entity.id
_entity.type
_entity.pdbx_description
1 polymer ?
#
loop_
_entity_poly.entity_id
_entity_poly.type
_entity_poly.pdbx_seq_one_letter_code
_entity_poly.pdbx_strand_id
1 'polypeptide(L)'
;MRTDELGKQIEAARSRYYRLLLIVGPFHSGKTQILLQLVQDAGCPYINLSLVLSQKLLEYPHRIRTLRLPRIVEAIIDDTVGDTVLLDNIEILFDPALQQDPLRLLQYISRTRNIVAAWSGKFEGRTL
;
A
#
# COMPACT_ATOMS: atom_id res chain seq x y z
N MET A 1 -16.57 7.20 -2.20
CA MET A 1 -16.18 6.77 -3.56
C MET A 1 -16.82 5.43 -3.87
N ARG A 2 -17.37 5.28 -5.03
CA ARG A 2 -17.95 4.02 -5.48
C ARG A 2 -16.85 3.09 -6.02
N THR A 3 -17.04 1.79 -5.85
CA THR A 3 -16.06 0.82 -6.32
C THR A 3 -15.95 0.76 -7.85
N ASP A 4 -17.01 1.07 -8.58
CA ASP A 4 -16.96 1.12 -10.04
C ASP A 4 -16.10 2.30 -10.54
N GLU A 5 -16.17 3.46 -9.88
CA GLU A 5 -15.30 4.59 -10.18
C GLU A 5 -13.85 4.27 -9.84
N LEU A 6 -13.66 3.61 -8.70
CA LEU A 6 -12.32 3.20 -8.27
C LEU A 6 -11.71 2.21 -9.24
N GLY A 7 -12.51 1.27 -9.76
CA GLY A 7 -12.06 0.34 -10.79
C GLY A 7 -11.57 1.04 -12.05
N LYS A 8 -12.26 2.11 -12.47
CA LYS A 8 -11.81 2.91 -13.62
C LYS A 8 -10.50 3.62 -13.34
N GLN A 9 -10.31 4.12 -12.12
CA GLN A 9 -9.06 4.79 -11.74
C GLN A 9 -7.89 3.81 -11.68
N ILE A 10 -8.13 2.58 -11.23
CA ILE A 10 -7.12 1.52 -11.24
C ILE A 10 -6.70 1.21 -12.68
N GLU A 11 -7.66 1.10 -13.58
CA GLU A 11 -7.39 0.85 -15.00
C GLU A 11 -6.56 1.97 -15.61
N ALA A 12 -6.90 3.23 -15.29
CA ALA A 12 -6.15 4.38 -15.75
C ALA A 12 -4.74 4.40 -15.18
N ALA A 13 -4.55 3.95 -13.94
CA ALA A 13 -3.25 3.93 -13.29
C ALA A 13 -2.28 2.94 -13.94
N ARG A 14 -2.76 1.91 -14.62
CA ARG A 14 -1.92 0.90 -15.26
C ARG A 14 -0.98 1.49 -16.30
N SER A 15 -1.34 2.61 -16.91
CA SER A 15 -0.50 3.26 -17.93
C SER A 15 0.50 4.25 -17.34
N ARG A 16 0.46 4.49 -16.04
CA ARG A 16 1.36 5.44 -15.39
C ARG A 16 2.67 4.79 -14.99
N TYR A 17 3.71 5.61 -14.85
CA TYR A 17 5.00 5.16 -14.35
C TYR A 17 4.88 4.58 -12.93
N TYR A 18 4.20 5.32 -12.05
CA TYR A 18 3.82 4.82 -10.73
C TYR A 18 2.35 4.41 -10.78
N ARG A 19 2.10 3.12 -10.60
CA ARG A 19 0.74 2.56 -10.63
C ARG A 19 0.14 2.59 -9.23
N LEU A 20 0.14 3.76 -8.63
CA LEU A 20 -0.27 3.98 -7.25
C LEU A 20 -1.57 4.77 -7.20
N LEU A 21 -2.52 4.25 -6.44
CA LEU A 21 -3.75 4.94 -6.11
C LEU A 21 -3.90 4.98 -4.60
N LEU A 22 -4.06 6.19 -4.04
CA LEU A 22 -4.26 6.36 -2.62
C LEU A 22 -5.73 6.64 -2.34
N ILE A 23 -6.30 5.90 -1.38
CA ILE A 23 -7.60 6.19 -0.80
C ILE A 23 -7.34 6.95 0.50
N VAL A 24 -7.52 8.27 0.45
CA VAL A 24 -7.15 9.16 1.55
C VAL A 24 -8.38 9.49 2.39
N GLY A 25 -8.22 9.45 3.70
CA GLY A 25 -9.27 9.85 4.63
C GLY A 25 -8.80 9.67 6.07
N PRO A 26 -9.55 10.24 7.03
CA PRO A 26 -9.21 10.05 8.43
C PRO A 26 -9.41 8.60 8.86
N PHE A 27 -8.88 8.26 10.04
CA PHE A 27 -9.13 6.95 10.65
C PHE A 27 -10.65 6.72 10.77
N HIS A 28 -11.07 5.47 10.58
CA HIS A 28 -12.46 5.06 10.68
C HIS A 28 -13.39 5.73 9.67
N SER A 29 -12.85 6.12 8.51
CA SER A 29 -13.66 6.74 7.44
C SER A 29 -14.20 5.75 6.41
N GLY A 30 -14.03 4.43 6.66
CA GLY A 30 -14.54 3.41 5.76
C GLY A 30 -13.58 2.98 4.66
N LYS A 31 -12.31 3.36 4.74
CA LYS A 31 -11.31 2.96 3.73
C LYS A 31 -11.15 1.45 3.62
N THR A 32 -11.10 0.76 4.76
CA THR A 32 -10.99 -0.70 4.79
C THR A 32 -12.16 -1.36 4.07
N GLN A 33 -13.37 -0.84 4.29
CA GLN A 33 -14.57 -1.39 3.64
C GLN A 33 -14.52 -1.21 2.13
N ILE A 34 -13.98 -0.08 1.65
CA ILE A 34 -13.79 0.14 0.22
C ILE A 34 -12.84 -0.91 -0.34
N LEU A 35 -11.72 -1.17 0.34
CA LEU A 35 -10.76 -2.19 -0.10
C LEU A 35 -11.39 -3.59 -0.11
N LEU A 36 -12.12 -3.94 0.94
CA LEU A 36 -12.77 -5.24 1.03
C LEU A 36 -13.85 -5.42 -0.04
N GLN A 37 -14.51 -4.34 -0.44
CA GLN A 37 -15.47 -4.39 -1.53
C GLN A 37 -14.76 -4.70 -2.86
N LEU A 38 -13.56 -4.17 -3.07
CA LEU A 38 -12.74 -4.51 -4.25
C LEU A 38 -12.31 -5.97 -4.25
N VAL A 39 -12.06 -6.56 -3.07
CA VAL A 39 -11.78 -8.00 -2.98
C VAL A 39 -12.96 -8.80 -3.56
N GLN A 40 -14.18 -8.43 -3.18
CA GLN A 40 -15.38 -9.11 -3.66
C GLN A 40 -15.66 -8.85 -5.13
N ASP A 41 -15.53 -7.60 -5.57
CA ASP A 41 -15.93 -7.21 -6.92
C ASP A 41 -14.91 -7.59 -7.98
N ALA A 42 -13.62 -7.55 -7.65
CA ALA A 42 -12.54 -7.73 -8.62
C ALA A 42 -11.54 -8.83 -8.26
N GLY A 43 -11.67 -9.45 -7.09
CA GLY A 43 -10.78 -10.53 -6.66
C GLY A 43 -9.37 -10.08 -6.36
N CYS A 44 -9.17 -8.80 -6.02
CA CYS A 44 -7.85 -8.26 -5.71
C CYS A 44 -7.33 -8.83 -4.39
N PRO A 45 -6.05 -9.21 -4.31
CA PRO A 45 -5.45 -9.61 -3.03
C PRO A 45 -5.39 -8.43 -2.07
N TYR A 46 -5.66 -8.71 -0.80
CA TYR A 46 -5.70 -7.73 0.28
C TYR A 46 -4.61 -8.06 1.29
N ILE A 47 -3.81 -7.05 1.64
CA ILE A 47 -2.73 -7.20 2.61
C ILE A 47 -2.91 -6.19 3.73
N ASN A 48 -2.95 -6.68 4.97
CA ASN A 48 -2.78 -5.85 6.15
C ASN A 48 -1.28 -5.65 6.35
N LEU A 49 -0.75 -4.53 5.88
CA LEU A 49 0.69 -4.33 5.80
C LEU A 49 1.33 -4.28 7.19
N SER A 50 0.69 -3.59 8.15
CA SER A 50 1.26 -3.51 9.50
C SER A 50 1.44 -4.89 10.12
N LEU A 51 0.47 -5.78 9.94
CA LEU A 51 0.54 -7.13 10.49
C LEU A 51 1.64 -7.95 9.81
N VAL A 52 1.63 -7.99 8.49
CA VAL A 52 2.57 -8.83 7.74
C VAL A 52 3.99 -8.30 7.87
N LEU A 53 4.18 -6.99 7.75
CA LEU A 53 5.51 -6.39 7.83
C LEU A 53 6.12 -6.50 9.22
N SER A 54 5.33 -6.30 10.28
CA SER A 54 5.86 -6.44 11.63
C SER A 54 6.35 -7.86 11.91
N GLN A 55 5.65 -8.87 11.39
CA GLN A 55 6.09 -10.26 11.50
C GLN A 55 7.38 -10.50 10.73
N LYS A 56 7.50 -9.97 9.52
CA LYS A 56 8.71 -10.11 8.72
C LYS A 56 9.91 -9.41 9.35
N LEU A 57 9.71 -8.23 9.94
CA LEU A 57 10.79 -7.49 10.57
C LEU A 57 11.39 -8.22 11.77
N LEU A 58 10.65 -9.10 12.42
CA LEU A 58 11.19 -9.90 13.52
C LEU A 58 12.31 -10.84 13.07
N GLU A 59 12.40 -11.16 11.78
CA GLU A 59 13.44 -12.02 11.23
C GLU A 59 14.77 -11.28 11.05
N TYR A 60 14.81 -9.97 11.29
CA TYR A 60 15.98 -9.12 11.04
C TYR A 60 16.40 -8.37 12.30
N PRO A 61 17.71 -8.21 12.54
CA PRO A 61 18.19 -7.34 13.62
C PRO A 61 17.73 -5.90 13.42
N HIS A 62 17.49 -5.17 14.52
CA HIS A 62 17.01 -3.79 14.46
C HIS A 62 17.87 -2.89 13.56
N ARG A 63 19.19 -3.05 13.63
CA ARG A 63 20.14 -2.19 12.90
C ARG A 63 20.02 -2.26 11.38
N ILE A 64 19.47 -3.37 10.83
CA ILE A 64 19.38 -3.52 9.37
C ILE A 64 17.96 -3.38 8.85
N ARG A 65 16.97 -3.22 9.73
CA ARG A 65 15.56 -3.11 9.33
C ARG A 65 15.30 -1.93 8.41
N THR A 66 15.87 -0.76 8.74
CA THR A 66 15.74 0.45 7.93
C THR A 66 16.22 0.21 6.51
N LEU A 67 17.40 -0.37 6.38
CA LEU A 67 18.02 -0.61 5.09
C LEU A 67 17.27 -1.67 4.26
N ARG A 68 16.78 -2.71 4.93
CA ARG A 68 16.15 -3.85 4.27
C ARG A 68 14.66 -3.67 3.99
N LEU A 69 14.02 -2.69 4.64
CA LEU A 69 12.56 -2.56 4.62
C LEU A 69 11.98 -2.46 3.21
N PRO A 70 12.54 -1.65 2.27
CA PRO A 70 11.97 -1.58 0.92
C PRO A 70 11.95 -2.94 0.22
N ARG A 71 13.00 -3.74 0.37
CA ARG A 71 13.07 -5.06 -0.23
C ARG A 71 12.13 -6.05 0.45
N ILE A 72 11.94 -5.92 1.75
CA ILE A 72 10.99 -6.76 2.48
C ILE A 72 9.57 -6.50 1.99
N VAL A 73 9.18 -5.24 1.85
CA VAL A 73 7.86 -4.88 1.33
C VAL A 73 7.70 -5.36 -0.10
N GLU A 74 8.71 -5.18 -0.94
CA GLU A 74 8.69 -5.66 -2.33
C GLU A 74 8.46 -7.17 -2.37
N ALA A 75 9.14 -7.93 -1.52
CA ALA A 75 8.96 -9.38 -1.46
C ALA A 75 7.56 -9.79 -1.01
N ILE A 76 6.97 -9.05 -0.07
CA ILE A 76 5.58 -9.28 0.36
C ILE A 76 4.64 -9.10 -0.84
N ILE A 77 4.84 -8.05 -1.62
CA ILE A 77 4.03 -7.78 -2.81
C ILE A 77 4.25 -8.86 -3.87
N ASP A 78 5.49 -9.25 -4.10
CA ASP A 78 5.83 -10.26 -5.13
C ASP A 78 5.25 -11.64 -4.82
N ASP A 79 5.03 -11.94 -3.54
CA ASP A 79 4.41 -13.20 -3.12
C ASP A 79 2.91 -13.24 -3.42
N THR A 80 2.30 -12.11 -3.75
CA THR A 80 0.86 -12.08 -4.07
C THR A 80 0.64 -12.27 -5.56
N VAL A 81 -0.43 -13.00 -5.88
CA VAL A 81 -0.85 -13.23 -7.27
C VAL A 81 -1.92 -12.20 -7.62
N GLY A 82 -1.76 -11.58 -8.78
CA GLY A 82 -2.71 -10.60 -9.27
C GLY A 82 -2.02 -9.32 -9.71
N ASP A 83 -2.72 -8.58 -10.54
CA ASP A 83 -2.21 -7.36 -11.16
C ASP A 83 -2.30 -6.16 -10.22
N THR A 84 -3.30 -6.17 -9.36
CA THR A 84 -3.59 -5.09 -8.41
C THR A 84 -3.56 -5.64 -7.00
N VAL A 85 -2.79 -5.00 -6.12
CA VAL A 85 -2.65 -5.38 -4.71
C VAL A 85 -3.22 -4.26 -3.84
N LEU A 86 -4.03 -4.64 -2.87
CA LEU A 86 -4.66 -3.69 -1.95
C LEU A 86 -3.88 -3.70 -0.64
N LEU A 87 -3.39 -2.54 -0.22
CA LEU A 87 -2.65 -2.37 1.03
C LEU A 87 -3.48 -1.58 2.04
N ASP A 88 -3.69 -2.19 3.20
CA ASP A 88 -4.38 -1.54 4.31
C ASP A 88 -3.43 -1.48 5.51
N ASN A 89 -3.76 -0.62 6.47
CA ASN A 89 -2.99 -0.46 7.72
C ASN A 89 -1.51 -0.21 7.45
N ILE A 90 -1.24 0.82 6.64
CA ILE A 90 0.14 1.17 6.27
C ILE A 90 0.84 2.04 7.30
N GLU A 91 0.23 2.24 8.46
CA GLU A 91 0.71 3.15 9.52
C GLU A 91 2.11 2.79 10.00
N ILE A 92 2.48 1.53 9.92
CA ILE A 92 3.84 1.09 10.29
C ILE A 92 4.92 1.83 9.49
N LEU A 93 4.61 2.23 8.24
CA LEU A 93 5.57 2.95 7.39
C LEU A 93 5.86 4.35 7.89
N PHE A 94 5.02 4.88 8.78
CA PHE A 94 5.21 6.22 9.37
C PHE A 94 6.01 6.18 10.66
N ASP A 95 6.40 5.01 11.15
CA ASP A 95 7.20 4.88 12.36
C ASP A 95 8.58 5.53 12.16
N PRO A 96 8.94 6.56 12.95
CA PRO A 96 10.22 7.22 12.77
C PRO A 96 11.43 6.30 12.95
N ALA A 97 11.27 5.23 13.75
CA ALA A 97 12.35 4.27 13.97
C ALA A 97 12.74 3.53 12.68
N LEU A 98 11.83 3.43 11.69
CA LEU A 98 12.12 2.77 10.43
C LEU A 98 12.72 3.71 9.38
N GLN A 99 12.71 5.02 9.61
CA GLN A 99 13.35 6.04 8.77
C GLN A 99 12.95 5.93 7.29
N GLN A 100 11.66 5.71 7.02
CA GLN A 100 11.14 5.58 5.66
C GLN A 100 10.36 6.82 5.25
N ASP A 101 10.33 7.09 3.94
CA ASP A 101 9.37 8.01 3.34
C ASP A 101 8.23 7.14 2.78
N PRO A 102 7.05 7.13 3.43
CA PRO A 102 5.99 6.21 3.02
C PRO A 102 5.55 6.40 1.57
N LEU A 103 5.45 7.65 1.10
CA LEU A 103 5.02 7.90 -0.27
C LEU A 103 6.04 7.36 -1.27
N ARG A 104 7.33 7.62 -1.03
CA ARG A 104 8.38 7.13 -1.92
C ARG A 104 8.43 5.61 -1.95
N LEU A 105 8.23 4.98 -0.80
CA LEU A 105 8.19 3.52 -0.74
C LEU A 105 7.02 2.97 -1.55
N LEU A 106 5.83 3.55 -1.38
CA LEU A 106 4.66 3.13 -2.15
C LEU A 106 4.87 3.35 -3.65
N GLN A 107 5.47 4.47 -4.04
CA GLN A 107 5.83 4.72 -5.44
C GLN A 107 6.79 3.66 -5.97
N TYR A 108 7.79 3.29 -5.18
CA TYR A 108 8.78 2.29 -5.56
C TYR A 108 8.13 0.94 -5.87
N ILE A 109 7.26 0.44 -4.98
CA ILE A 109 6.62 -0.85 -5.18
C ILE A 109 5.53 -0.81 -6.26
N SER A 110 5.03 0.38 -6.59
CA SER A 110 3.99 0.54 -7.62
C SER A 110 4.53 0.63 -9.04
N ARG A 111 5.84 0.52 -9.22
CA ARG A 111 6.43 0.57 -10.56
C ARG A 111 6.13 -0.67 -11.39
N THR A 112 5.95 -1.81 -10.75
CA THR A 112 5.71 -3.09 -11.42
C THR A 112 4.34 -3.68 -11.17
N ARG A 113 3.61 -3.17 -10.20
CA ARG A 113 2.28 -3.67 -9.82
C ARG A 113 1.35 -2.50 -9.54
N ASN A 114 0.07 -2.67 -9.82
CA ASN A 114 -0.93 -1.71 -9.38
C ASN A 114 -1.10 -1.82 -7.87
N ILE A 115 -0.91 -0.72 -7.17
CA ILE A 115 -1.04 -0.66 -5.71
C ILE A 115 -2.18 0.30 -5.37
N VAL A 116 -3.13 -0.17 -4.59
CA VAL A 116 -4.18 0.67 -3.99
C VAL A 116 -3.96 0.66 -2.49
N ALA A 117 -3.61 1.80 -1.93
CA ALA A 117 -3.27 1.90 -0.52
C ALA A 117 -4.23 2.82 0.22
N ALA A 118 -4.69 2.39 1.39
CA ALA A 118 -5.48 3.23 2.28
C ALA A 118 -4.55 4.13 3.07
N TRP A 119 -4.71 5.44 2.92
CA TRP A 119 -3.87 6.45 3.56
C TRP A 119 -4.69 7.21 4.60
N SER A 120 -4.35 7.03 5.87
CA SER A 120 -5.02 7.71 6.96
C SER A 120 -4.41 9.08 7.21
N GLY A 121 -5.28 10.09 7.40
CA GLY A 121 -4.86 11.45 7.67
C GLY A 121 -4.89 12.32 6.42
N LYS A 122 -4.13 13.40 6.46
CA LYS A 122 -4.09 14.37 5.37
C LYS A 122 -2.88 14.12 4.48
N PHE A 123 -3.06 14.41 3.20
CA PHE A 123 -1.98 14.34 2.22
C PHE A 123 -1.44 15.75 1.98
N GLU A 124 -0.65 16.27 2.92
CA GLU A 124 -0.21 17.65 2.93
C GLU A 124 1.05 17.87 2.09
N GLY A 125 0.98 18.88 1.21
CA GLY A 125 2.15 19.42 0.52
C GLY A 125 2.86 18.48 -0.43
N ARG A 126 2.27 17.34 -0.77
CA ARG A 126 2.87 16.36 -1.68
C ARG A 126 1.95 16.09 -2.87
N THR A 127 2.56 15.83 -4.01
CA THR A 127 1.87 15.38 -5.22
C THR A 127 2.36 13.99 -5.59
N LEU A 128 1.46 13.20 -6.11
CA LEU A 128 1.80 11.88 -6.62
C LEU A 128 2.46 11.93 -7.99
#